data_7f131bf4497a111236070610a861dc68
#
_entry.id   7f131bf4497a111236070610a861dc68
#
_cell.length_a   1.000
_cell.length_b   1.000
_cell.length_c   1.000
_cell.angle_alpha   90.00
_cell.angle_beta   90.00
_cell.angle_gamma   90.00
#
_symmetry.space_group_name_H-M   'P 1'
#
loop_
_entity.id
_entity.type
_entity.pdbx_description
1 polymer ?
#
loop_
_entity_poly.entity_id
_entity_poly.type
_entity_poly.pdbx_seq_one_letter_code
_entity_poly.pdbx_strand_id
1 'polypeptide(L)'
;MFVNILLVAYILIVIVYGLIKKVNCFEAFTNGIKEGTVTVLNMYSYFLGFVLLVSLIESCGIINDLENLFRNLGFSPLIIIQALMRPFSSGSSYALMLEIYQTEGVDSFSGVLATFIHTVSDASIYIIVFFSAAAGIKKYGRALWIGVLINIIGFVISYFLTLLIV
;
A
#
# COMPACT_ATOMS: atom_id res chain seq x y z
N MET A 1 -20.44 11.44 0.62
CA MET A 1 -21.53 11.86 -0.30
C MET A 1 -20.97 12.46 -1.60
N PHE A 2 -20.08 13.45 -1.56
CA PHE A 2 -19.51 14.09 -2.77
C PHE A 2 -18.76 13.11 -3.71
N VAL A 3 -17.91 12.24 -3.18
CA VAL A 3 -17.17 11.25 -3.97
C VAL A 3 -18.09 10.27 -4.71
N ASN A 4 -19.18 9.83 -4.07
CA ASN A 4 -20.14 8.92 -4.71
C ASN A 4 -20.86 9.60 -5.89
N ILE A 5 -21.17 10.90 -5.75
CA ILE A 5 -21.77 11.68 -6.83
C ILE A 5 -20.80 11.82 -8.01
N LEU A 6 -19.52 12.09 -7.74
CA LEU A 6 -18.50 12.16 -8.78
C LEU A 6 -18.34 10.83 -9.54
N LEU A 7 -18.34 9.71 -8.82
CA LEU A 7 -18.23 8.38 -9.42
C LEU A 7 -19.42 8.07 -10.33
N VAL A 8 -20.64 8.34 -9.86
CA VAL A 8 -21.86 8.15 -10.67
C VAL A 8 -21.84 9.07 -11.88
N ALA A 9 -21.47 10.35 -11.71
CA ALA A 9 -21.37 11.31 -12.81
C ALA A 9 -20.34 10.86 -13.85
N TYR A 10 -19.18 10.34 -13.42
CA TYR A 10 -18.17 9.80 -14.33
C TYR A 10 -18.70 8.63 -15.16
N ILE A 11 -19.37 7.66 -14.53
CA ILE A 11 -19.98 6.52 -15.23
C ILE A 11 -21.02 7.00 -16.25
N LEU A 12 -21.89 7.93 -15.87
CA LEU A 12 -22.89 8.48 -16.77
C LEU A 12 -22.26 9.20 -17.97
N ILE A 13 -21.23 10.01 -17.74
CA ILE A 13 -20.48 10.68 -18.82
C ILE A 13 -19.92 9.68 -19.83
N VAL A 14 -19.29 8.59 -19.33
CA VAL A 14 -18.73 7.56 -20.21
C VAL A 14 -19.82 6.88 -21.06
N ILE A 15 -20.96 6.55 -20.45
CA ILE A 15 -22.10 5.92 -21.17
C ILE A 15 -22.67 6.88 -22.22
N VAL A 16 -22.94 8.14 -21.84
CA VAL A 16 -23.50 9.15 -22.77
C VAL A 16 -22.52 9.41 -23.91
N TYR A 17 -21.23 9.51 -23.63
CA TYR A 17 -20.20 9.67 -24.68
C TYR A 17 -20.18 8.47 -25.65
N GLY A 18 -20.28 7.25 -25.13
CA GLY A 18 -20.36 6.02 -25.94
C GLY A 18 -21.61 6.04 -26.86
N LEU A 19 -22.77 6.47 -26.33
CA LEU A 19 -24.00 6.59 -27.12
C LEU A 19 -23.88 7.65 -28.23
N ILE A 20 -23.29 8.80 -27.93
CA ILE A 20 -23.04 9.88 -28.93
C ILE A 20 -22.13 9.35 -30.04
N LYS A 21 -21.12 8.55 -29.69
CA LYS A 21 -20.20 7.92 -30.66
C LYS A 21 -20.77 6.69 -31.35
N LYS A 22 -22.03 6.33 -31.07
CA LYS A 22 -22.72 5.14 -31.62
C LYS A 22 -21.99 3.82 -31.34
N VAL A 23 -21.31 3.74 -30.20
CA VAL A 23 -20.68 2.52 -29.73
C VAL A 23 -21.74 1.64 -29.07
N ASN A 24 -21.72 0.33 -29.32
CA ASN A 24 -22.52 -0.62 -28.57
C ASN A 24 -21.96 -0.75 -27.15
N CYS A 25 -22.50 0.06 -26.21
CA CYS A 25 -21.98 0.16 -24.83
C CYS A 25 -22.02 -1.19 -24.10
N PHE A 26 -23.02 -2.05 -24.38
CA PHE A 26 -23.11 -3.37 -23.76
C PHE A 26 -22.00 -4.30 -24.25
N GLU A 27 -21.77 -4.33 -25.55
CA GLU A 27 -20.71 -5.16 -26.14
C GLU A 27 -19.32 -4.68 -25.72
N ALA A 28 -19.08 -3.36 -25.71
CA ALA A 28 -17.85 -2.75 -25.22
C ALA A 28 -17.60 -3.11 -23.74
N PHE A 29 -18.63 -3.04 -22.90
CA PHE A 29 -18.55 -3.43 -21.48
C PHE A 29 -18.22 -4.93 -21.33
N THR A 30 -18.90 -5.81 -22.08
CA THR A 30 -18.68 -7.25 -22.02
C THR A 30 -17.27 -7.64 -22.47
N ASN A 31 -16.76 -6.97 -23.51
CA ASN A 31 -15.39 -7.17 -23.97
C ASN A 31 -14.37 -6.66 -22.94
N GLY A 32 -14.63 -5.51 -22.34
CA GLY A 32 -13.79 -4.99 -21.24
C GLY A 32 -13.74 -5.92 -20.03
N ILE A 33 -14.86 -6.56 -19.66
CA ILE A 33 -14.88 -7.59 -18.60
C ILE A 33 -13.98 -8.79 -18.99
N LYS A 34 -14.10 -9.30 -20.22
CA LYS A 34 -13.28 -10.43 -20.67
C LYS A 34 -11.78 -10.11 -20.62
N GLU A 35 -11.37 -8.96 -21.16
CA GLU A 35 -9.98 -8.51 -21.16
C GLU A 35 -9.47 -8.26 -19.73
N GLY A 36 -10.28 -7.61 -18.89
CA GLY A 36 -9.97 -7.35 -17.49
C GLY A 36 -9.80 -8.64 -16.68
N THR A 37 -10.67 -9.64 -16.91
CA THR A 37 -10.57 -10.95 -16.25
C THR A 37 -9.27 -11.67 -16.61
N VAL A 38 -8.90 -11.68 -17.89
CA VAL A 38 -7.62 -12.28 -18.33
C VAL A 38 -6.44 -11.56 -17.67
N THR A 39 -6.48 -10.23 -17.61
CA THR A 39 -5.44 -9.44 -16.95
C THR A 39 -5.30 -9.81 -15.48
N VAL A 40 -6.41 -9.87 -14.75
CA VAL A 40 -6.42 -10.25 -13.32
C VAL A 40 -5.89 -11.66 -13.10
N LEU A 41 -6.30 -12.63 -13.93
CA LEU A 41 -5.82 -14.01 -13.84
C LEU A 41 -4.31 -14.12 -14.08
N ASN A 42 -3.78 -13.37 -15.05
CA ASN A 42 -2.34 -13.34 -15.33
C ASN A 42 -1.53 -12.74 -14.16
N MET A 43 -2.12 -11.79 -13.42
CA MET A 43 -1.50 -11.15 -12.26
C MET A 43 -1.66 -11.96 -10.96
N TYR A 44 -2.60 -12.90 -10.91
CA TYR A 44 -2.96 -13.64 -9.71
C TYR A 44 -1.78 -14.43 -9.12
N SER A 45 -0.95 -15.04 -9.94
CA SER A 45 0.24 -15.78 -9.49
C SER A 45 1.27 -14.87 -8.79
N TYR A 46 1.47 -13.65 -9.32
CA TYR A 46 2.37 -12.67 -8.69
C TYR A 46 1.80 -12.17 -7.36
N PHE A 47 0.48 -11.97 -7.31
CA PHE A 47 -0.21 -11.58 -6.08
C PHE A 47 -0.08 -12.64 -5.00
N LEU A 48 -0.34 -13.92 -5.32
CA LEU A 48 -0.19 -15.03 -4.39
C LEU A 48 1.24 -15.17 -3.88
N GLY A 49 2.24 -15.12 -4.79
CA GLY A 49 3.64 -15.19 -4.40
C GLY A 49 4.03 -14.07 -3.45
N PHE A 50 3.52 -12.87 -3.68
CA PHE A 50 3.78 -11.72 -2.80
C PHE A 50 3.11 -11.86 -1.43
N VAL A 51 1.85 -12.29 -1.39
CA VAL A 51 1.12 -12.55 -0.12
C VAL A 51 1.83 -13.63 0.70
N LEU A 52 2.26 -14.72 0.06
CA LEU A 52 3.04 -15.77 0.74
C LEU A 52 4.36 -15.24 1.29
N LEU A 53 5.08 -14.41 0.54
CA LEU A 53 6.33 -13.81 1.01
C LEU A 53 6.10 -12.94 2.25
N VAL A 54 5.07 -12.09 2.24
CA VAL A 54 4.71 -11.27 3.41
C VAL A 54 4.35 -12.14 4.60
N SER A 55 3.50 -13.16 4.41
CA SER A 55 3.12 -14.10 5.48
C SER A 55 4.32 -14.87 6.05
N LEU A 56 5.30 -15.21 5.22
CA LEU A 56 6.56 -15.84 5.68
C LEU A 56 7.38 -14.87 6.55
N ILE A 57 7.51 -13.61 6.15
CA ILE A 57 8.21 -12.58 6.93
C ILE A 57 7.53 -12.40 8.30
N GLU A 58 6.19 -12.36 8.33
CA GLU A 58 5.41 -12.21 9.57
C GLU A 58 5.53 -13.43 10.50
N SER A 59 5.63 -14.64 9.94
CA SER A 59 5.64 -15.88 10.72
C SER A 59 7.03 -16.40 11.11
N CYS A 60 8.10 -15.91 10.48
CA CYS A 60 9.46 -16.45 10.71
C CYS A 60 10.15 -15.93 12.00
N GLY A 61 9.47 -15.10 12.80
CA GLY A 61 10.02 -14.57 14.06
C GLY A 61 10.94 -13.35 13.92
N ILE A 62 11.29 -12.93 12.72
CA ILE A 62 12.12 -11.74 12.48
C ILE A 62 11.53 -10.51 13.17
N ILE A 63 10.21 -10.38 13.22
CA ILE A 63 9.51 -9.27 13.87
C ILE A 63 9.87 -9.22 15.36
N ASN A 64 9.80 -10.36 16.06
CA ASN A 64 10.15 -10.46 17.47
C ASN A 64 11.63 -10.19 17.73
N ASP A 65 12.51 -10.64 16.83
CA ASP A 65 13.95 -10.38 16.92
C ASP A 65 14.28 -8.89 16.76
N LEU A 66 13.62 -8.23 15.81
CA LEU A 66 13.73 -6.78 15.62
C LEU A 66 13.18 -6.00 16.81
N GLU A 67 12.03 -6.41 17.38
CA GLU A 67 11.48 -5.80 18.58
C GLU A 67 12.46 -5.85 19.74
N ASN A 68 13.10 -7.01 19.98
CA ASN A 68 14.11 -7.17 21.02
C ASN A 68 15.36 -6.31 20.77
N LEU A 69 15.78 -6.18 19.50
CA LEU A 69 16.95 -5.39 19.12
C LEU A 69 16.73 -3.88 19.35
N PHE A 70 15.53 -3.40 19.09
CA PHE A 70 15.18 -1.98 19.13
C PHE A 70 14.50 -1.52 20.43
N ARG A 71 14.40 -2.41 21.42
CA ARG A 71 13.71 -2.17 22.70
C ARG A 71 14.20 -0.93 23.48
N ASN A 72 15.42 -0.47 23.22
CA ASN A 72 16.06 0.62 23.97
C ASN A 72 16.01 1.99 23.27
N LEU A 73 15.20 2.19 22.23
CA LEU A 73 15.20 3.40 21.41
C LEU A 73 14.36 4.57 21.94
N GLY A 74 13.69 4.43 23.10
CA GLY A 74 12.88 5.52 23.66
C GLY A 74 11.52 5.78 22.98
N PHE A 75 11.18 5.00 21.96
CA PHE A 75 9.85 4.91 21.32
C PHE A 75 9.54 3.45 21.01
N SER A 76 8.28 3.13 20.66
CA SER A 76 7.85 1.75 20.43
C SER A 76 8.69 1.07 19.36
N PRO A 77 9.27 -0.12 19.63
CA PRO A 77 9.94 -0.92 18.62
C PRO A 77 9.04 -1.26 17.43
N LEU A 78 7.74 -1.34 17.66
CA LEU A 78 6.73 -1.61 16.62
C LEU A 78 6.73 -0.56 15.50
N ILE A 79 7.18 0.68 15.77
CA ILE A 79 7.32 1.72 14.76
C ILE A 79 8.33 1.34 13.68
N ILE A 80 9.48 0.78 14.09
CA ILE A 80 10.51 0.35 13.12
C ILE A 80 9.99 -0.82 12.30
N ILE A 81 9.31 -1.75 12.94
CA ILE A 81 8.68 -2.88 12.26
C ILE A 81 7.62 -2.39 11.29
N GLN A 82 6.78 -1.45 11.69
CA GLN A 82 5.78 -0.83 10.82
C GLN A 82 6.42 -0.15 9.61
N ALA A 83 7.50 0.62 9.82
CA ALA A 83 8.23 1.29 8.75
C ALA A 83 8.87 0.30 7.77
N LEU A 84 9.40 -0.83 8.28
CA LEU A 84 9.94 -1.91 7.45
C LEU A 84 8.87 -2.67 6.67
N MET A 85 7.71 -2.93 7.29
CA MET A 85 6.59 -3.63 6.64
C MET A 85 5.84 -2.75 5.64
N ARG A 86 5.88 -1.43 5.81
CA ARG A 86 5.13 -0.48 4.98
C ARG A 86 5.36 -0.62 3.47
N PRO A 87 6.60 -0.71 2.94
CA PRO A 87 6.83 -0.88 1.51
C PRO A 87 6.30 -2.22 0.96
N PHE A 88 6.11 -3.23 1.83
CA PHE A 88 5.64 -4.56 1.44
C PHE A 88 4.12 -4.71 1.56
N SER A 89 3.54 -4.30 2.67
CA SER A 89 2.13 -4.57 2.99
C SER A 89 1.49 -3.40 3.72
N SER A 90 0.48 -2.79 3.09
CA SER A 90 -0.35 -1.77 3.74
C SER A 90 -1.18 -2.36 4.88
N GLY A 91 -1.64 -3.61 4.73
CA GLY A 91 -2.45 -4.30 5.76
C GLY A 91 -1.67 -4.56 7.03
N SER A 92 -0.44 -5.11 6.92
CA SER A 92 0.43 -5.36 8.06
C SER A 92 0.85 -4.06 8.75
N SER A 93 1.19 -3.03 7.97
CA SER A 93 1.49 -1.69 8.51
C SER A 93 0.29 -1.10 9.26
N TYR A 94 -0.94 -1.31 8.78
CA TYR A 94 -2.16 -0.86 9.44
C TYR A 94 -2.41 -1.61 10.74
N ALA A 95 -2.23 -2.93 10.75
CA ALA A 95 -2.38 -3.75 11.95
C ALA A 95 -1.39 -3.33 13.05
N LEU A 96 -0.11 -3.12 12.70
CA LEU A 96 0.91 -2.62 13.62
C LEU A 96 0.57 -1.22 14.14
N MET A 97 0.04 -0.32 13.32
CA MET A 97 -0.45 0.99 13.75
C MET A 97 -1.56 0.86 14.80
N LEU A 98 -2.53 -0.04 14.59
CA LEU A 98 -3.59 -0.27 15.55
C LEU A 98 -3.07 -0.88 16.86
N GLU A 99 -2.07 -1.73 16.81
CA GLU A 99 -1.41 -2.30 17.99
C GLU A 99 -0.69 -1.21 18.79
N ILE A 100 0.04 -0.30 18.12
CA ILE A 100 0.66 0.87 18.77
C ILE A 100 -0.40 1.76 19.43
N TYR A 101 -1.57 1.96 18.81
CA TYR A 101 -2.66 2.72 19.41
C TYR A 101 -3.21 2.08 20.68
N GLN A 102 -3.29 0.75 20.71
CA GLN A 102 -3.80 -0.01 21.86
C GLN A 102 -2.79 -0.02 23.03
N THR A 103 -1.50 -0.07 22.74
CA THR A 103 -0.45 -0.19 23.74
C THR A 103 0.03 1.15 24.28
N GLU A 104 0.14 2.17 23.44
CA GLU A 104 0.73 3.45 23.80
C GLU A 104 -0.24 4.64 23.71
N GLY A 105 -1.37 4.46 23.03
CA GLY A 105 -2.36 5.51 22.83
C GLY A 105 -2.21 6.25 21.50
N VAL A 106 -3.32 6.79 20.99
CA VAL A 106 -3.40 7.47 19.69
C VAL A 106 -2.64 8.81 19.69
N ASP A 107 -2.72 9.54 20.80
CA ASP A 107 -2.12 10.87 20.97
C ASP A 107 -0.68 10.81 21.50
N SER A 108 -0.13 9.61 21.69
CA SER A 108 1.28 9.42 22.06
C SER A 108 2.20 9.75 20.89
N PHE A 109 3.48 10.05 21.16
CA PHE A 109 4.49 10.22 20.11
C PHE A 109 4.51 9.04 19.13
N SER A 110 4.48 7.81 19.64
CA SER A 110 4.45 6.59 18.83
C SER A 110 3.17 6.47 18.03
N GLY A 111 2.00 6.80 18.58
CA GLY A 111 0.72 6.75 17.87
C GLY A 111 0.66 7.75 16.71
N VAL A 112 1.05 8.99 16.96
CA VAL A 112 1.10 10.03 15.91
C VAL A 112 2.12 9.66 14.83
N LEU A 113 3.31 9.19 15.22
CA LEU A 113 4.34 8.76 14.27
C LEU A 113 3.87 7.57 13.42
N ALA A 114 3.23 6.58 14.02
CA ALA A 114 2.65 5.44 13.32
C ALA A 114 1.61 5.86 12.27
N THR A 115 0.78 6.85 12.61
CA THR A 115 -0.20 7.45 11.70
C THR A 115 0.49 8.09 10.50
N PHE A 116 1.53 8.90 10.73
CA PHE A 116 2.27 9.54 9.65
C PHE A 116 2.97 8.54 8.75
N ILE A 117 3.64 7.53 9.31
CA ILE A 117 4.28 6.46 8.53
C ILE A 117 3.24 5.79 7.61
N HIS A 118 2.05 5.50 8.14
CA HIS A 118 1.01 4.85 7.35
C HIS A 118 0.43 5.76 6.25
N THR A 119 0.32 7.06 6.48
CA THR A 119 -0.34 8.00 5.55
C THR A 119 0.61 8.62 4.53
N VAL A 120 1.88 8.86 4.89
CA VAL A 120 2.86 9.55 4.02
C VAL A 120 3.46 8.60 2.99
N SER A 121 3.53 7.32 3.28
CA SER A 121 4.10 6.31 2.38
C SER A 121 3.06 5.28 1.91
N ASP A 122 3.43 4.46 0.93
CA ASP A 122 2.56 3.38 0.43
C ASP A 122 3.35 2.08 0.22
N ALA A 123 2.65 0.97 -0.05
CA ALA A 123 3.24 -0.34 -0.33
C ALA A 123 3.94 -0.36 -1.70
N SER A 124 5.01 0.43 -1.81
CA SER A 124 5.68 0.74 -3.08
C SER A 124 6.24 -0.51 -3.78
N ILE A 125 6.79 -1.46 -3.02
CA ILE A 125 7.34 -2.71 -3.59
C ILE A 125 6.21 -3.53 -4.21
N TYR A 126 5.10 -3.70 -3.50
CA TYR A 126 3.93 -4.40 -4.01
C TYR A 126 3.41 -3.74 -5.31
N ILE A 127 3.21 -2.42 -5.29
CA ILE A 127 2.70 -1.66 -6.44
C ILE A 127 3.63 -1.82 -7.65
N ILE A 128 4.93 -1.63 -7.46
CA ILE A 128 5.92 -1.70 -8.54
C ILE A 128 5.96 -3.09 -9.16
N VAL A 129 6.01 -4.15 -8.35
CA VAL A 129 6.07 -5.53 -8.84
C VAL A 129 4.77 -5.87 -9.59
N PHE A 130 3.62 -5.54 -9.00
CA PHE A 130 2.31 -5.86 -9.55
C PHE A 130 2.06 -5.16 -10.89
N PHE A 131 2.25 -3.84 -10.96
CA PHE A 131 2.02 -3.09 -12.19
C PHE A 131 3.09 -3.36 -13.26
N SER A 132 4.34 -3.62 -12.88
CA SER A 132 5.36 -4.04 -13.84
C SER A 132 5.04 -5.38 -14.47
N ALA A 133 4.54 -6.34 -13.68
CA ALA A 133 4.08 -7.63 -14.19
C ALA A 133 2.91 -7.47 -15.16
N ALA A 134 1.91 -6.63 -14.81
CA ALA A 134 0.77 -6.33 -15.69
C ALA A 134 1.18 -5.70 -17.01
N ALA A 135 2.15 -4.79 -16.99
CA ALA A 135 2.68 -4.11 -18.16
C ALA A 135 3.72 -4.93 -18.94
N GLY A 136 4.06 -6.15 -18.51
CA GLY A 136 5.07 -7.00 -19.14
C GLY A 136 6.51 -6.46 -18.98
N ILE A 137 6.76 -5.55 -18.04
CA ILE A 137 8.07 -4.93 -17.82
C ILE A 137 8.93 -5.91 -17.00
N LYS A 138 10.05 -6.37 -17.59
CA LYS A 138 10.97 -7.32 -16.94
C LYS A 138 12.09 -6.63 -16.12
N LYS A 139 12.39 -5.36 -16.37
CA LYS A 139 13.50 -4.63 -15.74
C LYS A 139 12.97 -3.49 -14.86
N TYR A 140 12.50 -3.80 -13.68
CA TYR A 140 11.96 -2.82 -12.71
C TYR A 140 12.87 -2.59 -11.48
N GLY A 141 14.09 -3.12 -11.46
CA GLY A 141 15.01 -2.99 -10.32
C GLY A 141 15.29 -1.55 -9.90
N ARG A 142 15.43 -0.61 -10.85
CA ARG A 142 15.59 0.82 -10.54
C ARG A 142 14.35 1.41 -9.85
N ALA A 143 13.15 1.02 -10.30
CA ALA A 143 11.91 1.46 -9.68
C ALA A 143 11.78 0.96 -8.23
N LEU A 144 12.19 -0.29 -7.97
CA LEU A 144 12.22 -0.83 -6.60
C LEU A 144 13.14 -0.03 -5.68
N TRP A 145 14.36 0.31 -6.13
CA TRP A 145 15.27 1.15 -5.35
C TRP A 145 14.70 2.53 -5.06
N ILE A 146 14.08 3.16 -6.06
CA ILE A 146 13.40 4.46 -5.88
C ILE A 146 12.24 4.31 -4.88
N GLY A 147 11.43 3.25 -4.98
CA GLY A 147 10.34 2.98 -4.06
C GLY A 147 10.80 2.82 -2.61
N VAL A 148 11.89 2.07 -2.38
CA VAL A 148 12.49 1.95 -1.04
C VAL A 148 13.01 3.29 -0.54
N LEU A 149 13.70 4.06 -1.38
CA LEU A 149 14.23 5.39 -1.03
C LEU A 149 13.11 6.36 -0.63
N ILE A 150 11.99 6.36 -1.36
CA ILE A 150 10.82 7.19 -1.03
C ILE A 150 10.23 6.80 0.33
N ASN A 151 10.16 5.50 0.66
CA ASN A 151 9.69 5.05 1.98
C ASN A 151 10.64 5.51 3.11
N ILE A 152 11.97 5.45 2.90
CA ILE A 152 12.94 5.96 3.88
C ILE A 152 12.78 7.47 4.09
N ILE A 153 12.66 8.24 3.01
CA ILE A 153 12.41 9.68 3.07
C ILE A 153 11.07 9.97 3.78
N GLY A 154 10.02 9.20 3.44
CA GLY A 154 8.71 9.29 4.09
C GLY A 154 8.79 9.05 5.59
N PHE A 155 9.56 8.05 6.05
CA PHE A 155 9.79 7.80 7.47
C PHE A 155 10.49 9.00 8.16
N VAL A 156 11.54 9.54 7.55
CA VAL A 156 12.27 10.70 8.09
C VAL A 156 11.34 11.92 8.20
N ILE A 157 10.55 12.19 7.15
CA ILE A 157 9.58 13.29 7.16
C ILE A 157 8.54 13.08 8.25
N SER A 158 8.00 11.87 8.39
CA SER A 158 7.02 11.49 9.41
C SER A 158 7.57 11.75 10.82
N TYR A 159 8.82 11.38 11.06
CA TYR A 159 9.48 11.60 12.33
C TYR A 159 9.60 13.10 12.68
N PHE A 160 10.06 13.93 11.74
CA PHE A 160 10.17 15.37 11.95
C PHE A 160 8.80 16.04 12.11
N LEU A 161 7.78 15.61 11.35
CA LEU A 161 6.42 16.14 11.53
C LEU A 161 5.85 15.80 12.91
N THR A 162 6.10 14.59 13.39
CA THR A 162 5.67 14.20 14.75
C THR A 162 6.32 15.07 15.81
N LEU A 163 7.63 15.34 15.70
CA LEU A 163 8.34 16.24 16.64
C LEU A 163 7.81 17.69 16.65
N LEU A 164 7.15 18.12 15.57
CA LEU A 164 6.57 19.46 15.49
C LEU A 164 5.16 19.54 16.10
N ILE A 165 4.47 18.40 16.22
CA ILE A 165 3.05 18.35 16.62
C ILE A 165 2.90 17.90 18.07
N VAL A 166 3.74 16.97 18.51
CA VAL A 166 3.77 16.41 19.87
C VAL A 166 4.89 17.03 20.67
#